data_4882399be87723897f4dfd152f138f3c
#
_entry.id   4882399be87723897f4dfd152f138f3c
#
_cell.length_a   1.000
_cell.length_b   1.000
_cell.length_c   1.000
_cell.angle_alpha   90.00
_cell.angle_beta   90.00
_cell.angle_gamma   90.00
#
_symmetry.space_group_name_H-M   'P 1'
#
loop_
_entity.id
_entity.type
_entity.pdbx_description
1 polymer ?
#
loop_
_entity_poly.entity_id
_entity_poly.type
_entity_poly.pdbx_seq_one_letter_code
_entity_poly.pdbx_strand_id
1 'polypeptide(L)'
;MPGRRIVVAQLSVLGNSISPVLIERANALREGGIRIPSSSPLIGVGIAEIMAASLLDHTHQALQESPANITEAMDNLMAGLAKLKQDCEPAAWEHAIAYCRRHPVAQLILDDPFTRRSFRKPRGYPGDAVLIDYIYSGDCRLSEAESVSQIGQQIFEYNRDTPACKAVRARRDVVRDAIDQLCERVARPSILSVACGHLREAWMAQAVRTGRAGRFIGLDQDEMSIEVVRHELGPLGVVPVCNSIKALFRGALADETFDLIYSTGLYDYLDDRLAAKLTERLYHMLNPGGKLIVANFLPGIEGAGYMEAFMDWKLIYRTREQMLALAASLPAHSVQINSFVEENKNILFMEISRI
;
A
#
# COMPACT_ATOMS: atom_id res chain seq x y z
N MET A 1 -36.62 -28.45 3.53
CA MET A 1 -35.54 -27.98 4.40
C MET A 1 -34.30 -27.61 3.54
N PRO A 2 -34.26 -26.44 2.88
CA PRO A 2 -33.15 -26.08 1.95
C PRO A 2 -31.94 -25.43 2.64
N GLY A 3 -32.07 -24.91 3.87
CA GLY A 3 -30.97 -24.15 4.50
C GLY A 3 -29.74 -24.95 5.00
N ARG A 4 -29.83 -26.26 5.10
CA ARG A 4 -28.72 -27.12 5.54
C ARG A 4 -27.64 -27.34 4.46
N ARG A 5 -28.00 -27.25 3.15
CA ARG A 5 -27.09 -27.52 2.05
C ARG A 5 -26.17 -26.34 1.71
N ILE A 6 -26.58 -25.11 1.98
CA ILE A 6 -25.81 -23.91 1.59
C ILE A 6 -24.61 -23.66 2.52
N VAL A 7 -24.77 -23.86 3.84
CA VAL A 7 -23.67 -23.69 4.80
C VAL A 7 -22.61 -24.76 4.64
N VAL A 8 -23.01 -26.01 4.34
CA VAL A 8 -22.05 -27.10 4.07
C VAL A 8 -21.31 -26.90 2.75
N ALA A 9 -21.97 -26.31 1.73
CA ALA A 9 -21.32 -26.01 0.46
C ALA A 9 -20.30 -24.85 0.55
N GLN A 10 -20.54 -23.85 1.38
CA GLN A 10 -19.59 -22.75 1.60
C GLN A 10 -18.37 -23.20 2.45
N LEU A 11 -18.56 -24.15 3.37
CA LEU A 11 -17.46 -24.72 4.16
C LEU A 11 -16.63 -25.75 3.38
N SER A 12 -17.20 -26.40 2.36
CA SER A 12 -16.49 -27.38 1.52
C SER A 12 -15.52 -26.78 0.50
N VAL A 13 -15.57 -25.48 0.26
CA VAL A 13 -14.68 -24.76 -0.67
C VAL A 13 -13.31 -24.46 -0.04
N LEU A 14 -13.17 -24.60 1.28
CA LEU A 14 -11.95 -24.29 2.04
C LEU A 14 -10.97 -25.48 2.22
N GLY A 15 -10.96 -26.45 1.31
CA GLY A 15 -10.02 -27.58 1.36
C GLY A 15 -10.29 -28.57 2.50
N ASN A 16 -9.83 -29.81 2.34
CA ASN A 16 -10.19 -31.03 3.11
C ASN A 16 -9.86 -31.07 4.62
N SER A 17 -9.85 -29.96 5.35
CA SER A 17 -9.49 -29.93 6.78
C SER A 17 -10.38 -28.99 7.60
N ILE A 18 -11.70 -29.22 7.58
CA ILE A 18 -12.55 -28.59 8.58
C ILE A 18 -12.55 -29.48 9.81
N SER A 19 -11.94 -28.99 10.92
CA SER A 19 -11.95 -29.70 12.21
C SER A 19 -13.39 -29.97 12.67
N PRO A 20 -13.69 -31.18 13.17
CA PRO A 20 -14.99 -31.49 13.79
C PRO A 20 -15.41 -30.48 14.85
N VAL A 21 -14.47 -29.88 15.57
CA VAL A 21 -14.68 -28.83 16.58
C VAL A 21 -15.29 -27.56 15.96
N LEU A 22 -14.96 -27.23 14.69
CA LEU A 22 -15.54 -26.08 13.98
C LEU A 22 -16.98 -26.33 13.56
N ILE A 23 -17.30 -27.54 13.16
CA ILE A 23 -18.67 -27.94 12.85
C ILE A 23 -19.53 -27.89 14.12
N GLU A 24 -18.98 -28.31 15.26
CA GLU A 24 -19.64 -28.28 16.56
C GLU A 24 -19.83 -26.85 17.07
N ARG A 25 -18.82 -25.96 16.96
CA ARG A 25 -18.95 -24.54 17.28
C ARG A 25 -19.94 -23.81 16.35
N ALA A 26 -19.93 -24.09 15.05
CA ALA A 26 -20.91 -23.56 14.11
C ALA A 26 -22.34 -24.04 14.43
N ASN A 27 -22.49 -25.25 14.89
CA ASN A 27 -23.79 -25.79 15.34
C ASN A 27 -24.23 -25.19 16.68
N ALA A 28 -23.32 -24.98 17.64
CA ALA A 28 -23.60 -24.33 18.93
C ALA A 28 -24.05 -22.87 18.77
N LEU A 29 -23.45 -22.12 17.83
CA LEU A 29 -23.91 -20.76 17.48
C LEU A 29 -25.29 -20.74 16.82
N ARG A 30 -25.68 -21.83 16.19
CA ARG A 30 -27.01 -22.03 15.57
C ARG A 30 -28.10 -22.25 16.60
N GLU A 31 -27.81 -22.95 17.66
CA GLU A 31 -28.76 -23.21 18.78
C GLU A 31 -29.01 -21.95 19.61
N GLY A 32 -28.07 -20.95 19.56
CA GLY A 32 -28.20 -19.64 20.19
C GLY A 32 -29.10 -18.63 19.44
N GLY A 33 -29.82 -19.02 18.39
CA GLY A 33 -30.90 -18.21 17.80
C GLY A 33 -30.47 -17.13 16.80
N ILE A 34 -29.26 -17.16 16.23
CA ILE A 34 -28.85 -16.24 15.17
C ILE A 34 -29.53 -16.65 13.84
N ARG A 35 -30.56 -15.91 13.42
CA ARG A 35 -31.14 -16.04 12.08
C ARG A 35 -30.21 -15.39 11.06
N ILE A 36 -29.58 -16.20 10.21
CA ILE A 36 -28.88 -15.71 9.02
C ILE A 36 -29.96 -15.33 7.99
N PRO A 37 -30.02 -14.07 7.51
CA PRO A 37 -30.94 -13.70 6.44
C PRO A 37 -30.64 -14.52 5.18
N SER A 38 -31.67 -15.09 4.56
CA SER A 38 -31.55 -15.97 3.38
C SER A 38 -31.19 -15.27 2.08
N SER A 39 -30.92 -13.96 2.10
CA SER A 39 -30.74 -13.11 0.92
C SER A 39 -29.37 -12.42 0.81
N SER A 40 -28.44 -12.58 1.77
CA SER A 40 -27.11 -11.98 1.66
C SER A 40 -26.07 -13.06 1.31
N PRO A 41 -25.30 -12.91 0.24
CA PRO A 41 -24.21 -13.82 -0.10
C PRO A 41 -22.98 -13.62 0.79
N LEU A 42 -22.95 -12.59 1.64
CA LEU A 42 -21.79 -12.22 2.44
C LEU A 42 -21.82 -12.85 3.85
N ILE A 43 -20.63 -13.12 4.37
CA ILE A 43 -20.42 -13.74 5.68
C ILE A 43 -20.64 -12.71 6.80
N GLY A 44 -21.51 -13.04 7.77
CA GLY A 44 -21.74 -12.22 8.96
C GLY A 44 -20.69 -12.46 10.05
N VAL A 45 -20.75 -11.63 11.12
CA VAL A 45 -19.74 -11.52 12.19
C VAL A 45 -19.35 -12.85 12.81
N GLY A 46 -20.30 -13.67 13.26
CA GLY A 46 -20.00 -14.93 13.98
C GLY A 46 -19.26 -15.95 13.10
N ILE A 47 -19.60 -16.05 11.81
CA ILE A 47 -18.90 -16.95 10.89
C ILE A 47 -17.52 -16.41 10.57
N ALA A 48 -17.37 -15.11 10.39
CA ALA A 48 -16.09 -14.46 10.13
C ALA A 48 -15.08 -14.69 11.27
N GLU A 49 -15.53 -14.58 12.52
CA GLU A 49 -14.67 -14.88 13.69
C GLU A 49 -14.24 -16.33 13.75
N ILE A 50 -15.14 -17.30 13.46
CA ILE A 50 -14.80 -18.74 13.45
C ILE A 50 -13.76 -19.03 12.34
N MET A 51 -13.94 -18.46 11.16
CA MET A 51 -13.01 -18.64 10.04
C MET A 51 -11.65 -18.01 10.35
N ALA A 52 -11.65 -16.80 10.92
CA ALA A 52 -10.42 -16.13 11.37
C ALA A 52 -9.71 -16.98 12.44
N ALA A 53 -10.44 -17.48 13.45
CA ALA A 53 -9.87 -18.30 14.50
C ALA A 53 -9.16 -19.54 13.93
N SER A 54 -9.84 -20.30 13.06
CA SER A 54 -9.26 -21.48 12.42
C SER A 54 -8.00 -21.16 11.62
N LEU A 55 -8.02 -20.11 10.82
CA LEU A 55 -6.88 -19.68 10.02
C LEU A 55 -5.68 -19.32 10.92
N LEU A 56 -5.94 -18.56 11.98
CA LEU A 56 -4.90 -18.05 12.88
C LEU A 56 -4.32 -19.16 13.78
N ASP A 57 -5.16 -20.10 14.25
CA ASP A 57 -4.70 -21.26 15.01
C ASP A 57 -3.72 -22.11 14.18
N HIS A 58 -4.06 -22.42 12.91
CA HIS A 58 -3.18 -23.15 12.02
C HIS A 58 -1.88 -22.40 11.73
N THR A 59 -1.98 -21.09 11.47
CA THR A 59 -0.78 -20.27 11.24
C THR A 59 0.11 -20.25 12.47
N HIS A 60 -0.47 -20.07 13.67
CA HIS A 60 0.27 -20.03 14.92
C HIS A 60 1.02 -21.35 15.17
N GLN A 61 0.35 -22.49 14.99
CA GLN A 61 0.96 -23.80 15.12
C GLN A 61 2.11 -23.97 14.11
N ALA A 62 1.89 -23.68 12.83
CA ALA A 62 2.90 -23.83 11.79
C ALA A 62 4.15 -22.96 12.02
N LEU A 63 3.98 -21.72 12.49
CA LEU A 63 5.10 -20.83 12.83
C LEU A 63 5.91 -21.28 14.04
N GLN A 64 5.29 -22.07 14.97
CA GLN A 64 5.99 -22.60 16.14
C GLN A 64 6.70 -23.93 15.87
N GLU A 65 6.18 -24.76 14.96
CA GLU A 65 6.71 -26.11 14.73
C GLU A 65 8.06 -26.11 14.03
N SER A 66 8.26 -25.29 13.00
CA SER A 66 9.52 -25.25 12.26
C SER A 66 9.72 -23.97 11.45
N PRO A 67 10.93 -23.39 11.48
CA PRO A 67 11.30 -22.29 10.57
C PRO A 67 11.14 -22.62 9.08
N ALA A 68 11.20 -23.90 8.70
CA ALA A 68 11.00 -24.34 7.31
C ALA A 68 9.56 -24.13 6.81
N ASN A 69 8.59 -24.02 7.71
CA ASN A 69 7.18 -23.92 7.36
C ASN A 69 6.69 -22.48 7.21
N ILE A 70 7.55 -21.48 7.44
CA ILE A 70 7.13 -20.07 7.48
C ILE A 70 6.54 -19.61 6.15
N THR A 71 7.15 -19.94 5.01
CA THR A 71 6.63 -19.54 3.69
C THR A 71 5.23 -20.08 3.48
N GLU A 72 5.01 -21.38 3.69
CA GLU A 72 3.69 -22.00 3.53
C GLU A 72 2.66 -21.43 4.52
N ALA A 73 3.06 -21.21 5.78
CA ALA A 73 2.20 -20.62 6.80
C ALA A 73 1.76 -19.20 6.42
N MET A 74 2.68 -18.39 5.90
CA MET A 74 2.38 -17.04 5.47
C MET A 74 1.56 -16.99 4.18
N ASP A 75 1.82 -17.88 3.21
CA ASP A 75 0.99 -18.03 2.00
C ASP A 75 -0.46 -18.35 2.37
N ASN A 76 -0.66 -19.33 3.26
CA ASN A 76 -1.98 -19.70 3.75
C ASN A 76 -2.65 -18.55 4.50
N LEU A 77 -1.92 -17.81 5.33
CA LEU A 77 -2.42 -16.64 6.04
C LEU A 77 -2.84 -15.52 5.08
N MET A 78 -1.99 -15.18 4.11
CA MET A 78 -2.27 -14.13 3.12
C MET A 78 -3.52 -14.46 2.31
N ALA A 79 -3.56 -15.66 1.71
CA ALA A 79 -4.69 -16.12 0.91
C ALA A 79 -5.98 -16.23 1.74
N GLY A 80 -5.88 -16.75 2.97
CA GLY A 80 -7.02 -16.87 3.88
C GLY A 80 -7.60 -15.51 4.28
N LEU A 81 -6.76 -14.54 4.61
CA LEU A 81 -7.20 -13.17 4.94
C LEU A 81 -7.76 -12.44 3.72
N ALA A 82 -7.17 -12.60 2.53
CA ALA A 82 -7.69 -12.02 1.30
C ALA A 82 -9.09 -12.54 0.99
N LYS A 83 -9.28 -13.86 1.09
CA LYS A 83 -10.58 -14.49 0.90
C LYS A 83 -11.60 -14.06 1.96
N LEU A 84 -11.22 -14.06 3.22
CA LEU A 84 -12.10 -13.64 4.31
C LEU A 84 -12.56 -12.18 4.11
N LYS A 85 -11.66 -11.27 3.75
CA LYS A 85 -11.98 -9.89 3.43
C LYS A 85 -12.96 -9.78 2.25
N GLN A 86 -12.78 -10.58 1.21
CA GLN A 86 -13.65 -10.58 0.04
C GLN A 86 -15.06 -11.09 0.36
N ASP A 87 -15.16 -12.13 1.18
CA ASP A 87 -16.42 -12.84 1.45
C ASP A 87 -17.24 -12.20 2.58
N CYS A 88 -16.62 -11.38 3.43
CA CYS A 88 -17.29 -10.76 4.59
C CYS A 88 -18.03 -9.47 4.24
N GLU A 89 -19.14 -9.24 4.95
CA GLU A 89 -19.68 -7.87 5.07
C GLU A 89 -18.64 -6.95 5.73
N PRO A 90 -18.63 -5.63 5.42
CA PRO A 90 -17.64 -4.71 5.98
C PRO A 90 -17.56 -4.74 7.51
N ALA A 91 -18.71 -4.80 8.21
CA ALA A 91 -18.75 -4.88 9.66
C ALA A 91 -18.15 -6.20 10.19
N ALA A 92 -18.41 -7.33 9.51
CA ALA A 92 -17.85 -8.63 9.88
C ALA A 92 -16.33 -8.68 9.67
N TRP A 93 -15.83 -8.03 8.61
CA TRP A 93 -14.40 -7.88 8.38
C TRP A 93 -13.72 -7.07 9.49
N GLU A 94 -14.31 -5.96 9.95
CA GLU A 94 -13.78 -5.19 11.09
C GLU A 94 -13.72 -6.03 12.38
N HIS A 95 -14.71 -6.87 12.64
CA HIS A 95 -14.67 -7.82 13.75
C HIS A 95 -13.57 -8.87 13.59
N ALA A 96 -13.37 -9.41 12.38
CA ALA A 96 -12.28 -10.34 12.09
C ALA A 96 -10.90 -9.68 12.29
N ILE A 97 -10.69 -8.42 11.86
CA ILE A 97 -9.49 -7.64 12.13
C ILE A 97 -9.23 -7.54 13.65
N ALA A 98 -10.26 -7.17 14.41
CA ALA A 98 -10.12 -7.06 15.86
C ALA A 98 -9.78 -8.41 16.52
N TYR A 99 -10.28 -9.53 15.98
CA TYR A 99 -9.92 -10.87 16.41
C TYR A 99 -8.47 -11.20 16.06
N CYS A 100 -8.02 -10.94 14.82
CA CYS A 100 -6.63 -11.15 14.38
C CYS A 100 -5.62 -10.49 15.34
N ARG A 101 -5.89 -9.25 15.74
CA ARG A 101 -5.00 -8.45 16.60
C ARG A 101 -4.91 -8.96 18.05
N ARG A 102 -5.93 -9.70 18.52
CA ARG A 102 -5.94 -10.30 19.87
C ARG A 102 -5.41 -11.73 19.91
N HIS A 103 -5.30 -12.36 18.77
CA HIS A 103 -4.85 -13.75 18.66
C HIS A 103 -3.35 -13.87 19.00
N PRO A 104 -2.89 -14.95 19.68
CA PRO A 104 -1.48 -15.14 20.03
C PRO A 104 -0.50 -15.06 18.85
N VAL A 105 -0.93 -15.48 17.63
CA VAL A 105 -0.10 -15.37 16.42
C VAL A 105 0.33 -13.91 16.11
N ALA A 106 -0.46 -12.93 16.54
CA ALA A 106 -0.13 -11.51 16.32
C ALA A 106 1.21 -11.12 16.95
N GLN A 107 1.59 -11.75 18.08
CA GLN A 107 2.89 -11.51 18.70
C GLN A 107 4.04 -11.99 17.83
N LEU A 108 3.91 -13.18 17.22
CA LEU A 108 4.92 -13.71 16.29
C LEU A 108 5.01 -12.88 15.02
N ILE A 109 3.88 -12.46 14.48
CA ILE A 109 3.81 -11.62 13.28
C ILE A 109 4.42 -10.23 13.55
N LEU A 110 4.19 -9.65 14.72
CA LEU A 110 4.75 -8.36 15.11
C LEU A 110 6.25 -8.42 15.49
N ASP A 111 6.85 -9.60 15.52
CA ASP A 111 8.32 -9.74 15.56
C ASP A 111 8.97 -9.32 14.24
N ASP A 112 8.23 -9.36 13.12
CA ASP A 112 8.64 -8.73 11.87
C ASP A 112 8.69 -7.21 12.02
N PRO A 113 9.87 -6.57 11.85
CA PRO A 113 10.01 -5.13 12.01
C PRO A 113 9.22 -4.32 10.98
N PHE A 114 8.96 -4.86 9.79
CA PHE A 114 8.15 -4.22 8.76
C PHE A 114 6.68 -4.13 9.20
N THR A 115 6.08 -5.24 9.61
CA THR A 115 4.71 -5.28 10.13
C THR A 115 4.57 -4.46 11.40
N ARG A 116 5.51 -4.62 12.35
CA ARG A 116 5.53 -3.89 13.62
C ARG A 116 5.59 -2.39 13.42
N ARG A 117 6.46 -1.91 12.51
CA ARG A 117 6.60 -0.47 12.25
C ARG A 117 5.31 0.12 11.71
N SER A 118 4.69 -0.54 10.72
CA SER A 118 3.41 -0.10 10.17
C SER A 118 2.33 -0.03 11.24
N PHE A 119 2.23 -1.07 12.07
CA PHE A 119 1.24 -1.14 13.15
C PHE A 119 1.45 -0.04 14.20
N ARG A 120 2.70 0.18 14.64
CA ARG A 120 3.06 1.19 15.67
C ARG A 120 3.00 2.63 15.17
N LYS A 121 3.14 2.87 13.88
CA LYS A 121 3.07 4.19 13.24
C LYS A 121 3.92 5.27 13.93
N PRO A 122 5.24 5.10 14.08
CA PRO A 122 6.08 6.02 14.84
C PRO A 122 6.09 7.45 14.28
N ARG A 123 5.71 7.62 13.01
CA ARG A 123 5.55 8.93 12.35
C ARG A 123 4.07 9.35 12.20
N GLY A 124 3.14 8.68 12.89
CA GLY A 124 1.71 8.99 12.92
C GLY A 124 0.88 8.38 11.79
N TYR A 125 1.50 7.65 10.85
CA TYR A 125 0.82 6.98 9.74
C TYR A 125 1.52 5.68 9.35
N PRO A 126 0.81 4.69 8.79
CA PRO A 126 1.43 3.48 8.25
C PRO A 126 2.15 3.80 6.94
N GLY A 127 3.10 2.99 6.53
CA GLY A 127 3.79 3.20 5.25
C GLY A 127 4.66 4.45 5.21
N ASP A 128 5.26 4.82 6.33
CA ASP A 128 6.19 5.94 6.40
C ASP A 128 7.47 5.66 5.56
N ALA A 129 8.25 6.71 5.31
CA ALA A 129 9.40 6.63 4.42
C ALA A 129 10.47 5.62 4.89
N VAL A 130 10.59 5.35 6.19
CA VAL A 130 11.49 4.31 6.71
C VAL A 130 10.96 2.92 6.40
N LEU A 131 9.64 2.71 6.52
CA LEU A 131 9.01 1.45 6.13
C LEU A 131 9.18 1.19 4.63
N ILE A 132 9.09 2.23 3.81
CA ILE A 132 9.36 2.14 2.37
C ILE A 132 10.85 1.81 2.11
N ASP A 133 11.77 2.34 2.90
CA ASP A 133 13.20 1.98 2.82
C ASP A 133 13.43 0.50 3.14
N TYR A 134 12.68 -0.14 4.05
CA TYR A 134 12.74 -1.60 4.25
C TYR A 134 12.38 -2.37 2.98
N ILE A 135 11.36 -1.92 2.24
CA ILE A 135 10.98 -2.53 0.96
C ILE A 135 12.10 -2.38 -0.07
N TYR A 136 12.78 -1.23 -0.10
CA TYR A 136 13.79 -0.89 -1.10
C TYR A 136 15.14 -1.57 -0.84
N SER A 137 15.64 -1.53 0.40
CA SER A 137 16.96 -2.05 0.76
C SER A 137 16.98 -3.53 1.06
N GLY A 138 15.89 -4.04 1.64
CA GLY A 138 15.82 -5.37 2.19
C GLY A 138 16.62 -5.58 3.48
N ASP A 139 17.01 -4.51 4.16
CA ASP A 139 17.65 -4.58 5.46
C ASP A 139 16.70 -4.12 6.56
N CYS A 140 16.27 -5.06 7.40
CA CYS A 140 15.37 -4.80 8.52
C CYS A 140 16.05 -4.04 9.68
N ARG A 141 17.38 -3.92 9.65
CA ARG A 141 18.17 -3.28 10.71
C ARG A 141 18.41 -1.78 10.49
N LEU A 142 17.95 -1.23 9.36
CA LEU A 142 18.24 0.16 8.96
C LEU A 142 17.82 1.24 9.94
N SER A 143 16.91 0.96 10.89
CA SER A 143 16.41 2.02 11.76
C SER A 143 16.18 1.64 13.22
N GLU A 144 16.34 0.39 13.63
CA GLU A 144 16.00 -0.04 14.98
C GLU A 144 17.11 -0.89 15.60
N ALA A 145 17.63 -0.44 16.75
CA ALA A 145 18.58 -1.19 17.57
C ALA A 145 17.93 -2.39 18.29
N GLU A 146 16.68 -2.74 17.98
CA GLU A 146 15.97 -3.87 18.55
C GLU A 146 16.44 -5.18 17.89
N SER A 147 16.71 -6.19 18.71
CA SER A 147 16.99 -7.54 18.21
C SER A 147 15.76 -8.10 17.53
N VAL A 148 15.89 -8.50 16.28
CA VAL A 148 14.84 -9.20 15.51
C VAL A 148 15.01 -10.69 15.75
N SER A 149 13.93 -11.41 16.12
CA SER A 149 13.97 -12.87 16.25
C SER A 149 14.17 -13.54 14.88
N GLN A 150 14.59 -14.80 14.87
CA GLN A 150 14.71 -15.56 13.62
C GLN A 150 13.37 -15.64 12.87
N ILE A 151 12.27 -15.83 13.58
CA ILE A 151 10.91 -15.85 12.99
C ILE A 151 10.59 -14.48 12.40
N GLY A 152 10.84 -13.41 13.15
CA GLY A 152 10.61 -12.03 12.66
C GLY A 152 11.40 -11.71 11.41
N GLN A 153 12.66 -12.14 11.32
CA GLN A 153 13.48 -11.96 10.11
C GLN A 153 12.90 -12.74 8.93
N GLN A 154 12.48 -13.98 9.11
CA GLN A 154 11.92 -14.80 8.04
C GLN A 154 10.57 -14.27 7.55
N ILE A 155 9.70 -13.77 8.46
CA ILE A 155 8.45 -13.09 8.08
C ILE A 155 8.75 -11.80 7.32
N PHE A 156 9.77 -11.04 7.73
CA PHE A 156 10.23 -9.86 7.01
C PHE A 156 10.66 -10.18 5.57
N GLU A 157 11.49 -11.21 5.39
CA GLU A 157 11.95 -11.66 4.08
C GLU A 157 10.77 -12.09 3.20
N TYR A 158 9.82 -12.83 3.77
CA TYR A 158 8.59 -13.21 3.08
C TYR A 158 7.77 -11.97 2.65
N ASN A 159 7.47 -11.07 3.58
CA ASN A 159 6.67 -9.87 3.31
C ASN A 159 7.29 -8.99 2.23
N ARG A 160 8.62 -8.82 2.28
CA ARG A 160 9.37 -8.05 1.30
C ARG A 160 9.31 -8.64 -0.11
N ASP A 161 9.13 -9.96 -0.24
CA ASP A 161 9.05 -10.65 -1.54
C ASP A 161 7.62 -10.77 -2.09
N THR A 162 6.61 -10.25 -1.37
CA THR A 162 5.23 -10.23 -1.84
C THR A 162 5.06 -9.40 -3.13
N PRO A 163 4.04 -9.69 -3.95
CA PRO A 163 3.74 -8.91 -5.16
C PRO A 163 3.55 -7.42 -4.87
N ALA A 164 2.92 -7.04 -3.75
CA ALA A 164 2.72 -5.64 -3.36
C ALA A 164 4.06 -4.92 -3.11
N CYS A 165 5.01 -5.54 -2.41
CA CYS A 165 6.33 -4.97 -2.18
C CYS A 165 7.18 -4.92 -3.47
N LYS A 166 7.07 -5.93 -4.34
CA LYS A 166 7.66 -5.91 -5.69
C LYS A 166 7.13 -4.74 -6.51
N ALA A 167 5.81 -4.50 -6.48
CA ALA A 167 5.19 -3.36 -7.17
C ALA A 167 5.68 -2.00 -6.63
N VAL A 168 5.90 -1.86 -5.32
CA VAL A 168 6.47 -0.65 -4.73
C VAL A 168 7.91 -0.42 -5.22
N ARG A 169 8.72 -1.47 -5.39
CA ARG A 169 10.06 -1.35 -6.01
C ARG A 169 9.97 -0.96 -7.49
N ALA A 170 9.10 -1.62 -8.26
CA ALA A 170 8.86 -1.26 -9.65
C ALA A 170 8.38 0.19 -9.80
N ARG A 171 7.51 0.66 -8.89
CA ARG A 171 7.05 2.04 -8.83
C ARG A 171 8.19 3.06 -8.70
N ARG A 172 9.15 2.79 -7.81
CA ARG A 172 10.35 3.61 -7.66
C ARG A 172 11.15 3.65 -8.97
N ASP A 173 11.32 2.49 -9.61
CA ASP A 173 12.13 2.36 -10.81
C ASP A 173 11.48 3.07 -12.02
N VAL A 174 10.15 3.00 -12.15
CA VAL A 174 9.38 3.78 -13.15
C VAL A 174 9.65 5.28 -13.02
N VAL A 175 9.63 5.82 -11.80
CA VAL A 175 9.88 7.25 -11.57
C VAL A 175 11.34 7.61 -11.82
N ARG A 176 12.29 6.79 -11.36
CA ARG A 176 13.72 6.97 -11.66
C ARG A 176 13.96 7.08 -13.17
N ASP A 177 13.38 6.16 -13.94
CA ASP A 177 13.53 6.14 -15.40
C ASP A 177 12.87 7.36 -16.06
N ALA A 178 11.72 7.81 -15.55
CA ALA A 178 11.07 9.03 -16.02
C ALA A 178 11.94 10.29 -15.78
N ILE A 179 12.62 10.37 -14.63
CA ILE A 179 13.58 11.45 -14.32
C ILE A 179 14.76 11.42 -15.30
N ASP A 180 15.38 10.27 -15.48
CA ASP A 180 16.54 10.13 -16.35
C ASP A 180 16.19 10.43 -17.83
N GLN A 181 15.09 9.88 -18.35
CA GLN A 181 14.59 10.15 -19.69
C GLN A 181 14.21 11.63 -19.92
N LEU A 182 13.67 12.30 -18.91
CA LEU A 182 13.39 13.74 -19.01
C LEU A 182 14.67 14.53 -19.16
N CYS A 183 15.68 14.25 -18.35
CA CYS A 183 16.98 14.93 -18.38
C CYS A 183 17.83 14.62 -19.63
N GLU A 184 17.47 13.62 -20.43
CA GLU A 184 18.05 13.37 -21.76
C GLU A 184 17.43 14.28 -22.83
N ARG A 185 16.16 14.67 -22.67
CA ARG A 185 15.40 15.43 -23.65
C ARG A 185 15.35 16.92 -23.35
N VAL A 186 15.37 17.28 -22.07
CA VAL A 186 15.27 18.69 -21.61
C VAL A 186 16.52 19.04 -20.82
N ALA A 187 17.21 20.08 -21.22
CA ALA A 187 18.37 20.58 -20.50
C ALA A 187 17.95 21.23 -19.17
N ARG A 188 18.43 20.69 -18.05
CA ARG A 188 18.14 21.20 -16.70
C ARG A 188 16.64 21.35 -16.38
N PRO A 189 15.83 20.28 -16.50
CA PRO A 189 14.39 20.33 -16.27
C PRO A 189 14.05 20.69 -14.82
N SER A 190 12.87 21.28 -14.63
CA SER A 190 12.25 21.52 -13.33
C SER A 190 11.40 20.31 -12.91
N ILE A 191 11.63 19.78 -11.72
CA ILE A 191 10.98 18.56 -11.21
C ILE A 191 10.38 18.82 -9.82
N LEU A 192 9.15 18.33 -9.59
CA LEU A 192 8.49 18.34 -8.28
C LEU A 192 8.06 16.92 -7.88
N SER A 193 8.55 16.45 -6.74
CA SER A 193 8.02 15.27 -6.05
C SER A 193 7.08 15.70 -4.93
N VAL A 194 5.83 15.21 -4.95
CA VAL A 194 4.81 15.51 -3.93
C VAL A 194 4.60 14.31 -3.03
N ALA A 195 4.70 14.49 -1.72
CA ALA A 195 4.82 13.45 -0.71
C ALA A 195 6.02 12.54 -1.01
N CYS A 196 7.19 13.17 -1.03
CA CYS A 196 8.41 12.58 -1.57
C CYS A 196 9.03 11.52 -0.65
N GLY A 197 8.68 11.48 0.64
CA GLY A 197 9.34 10.62 1.62
C GLY A 197 10.85 10.86 1.64
N HIS A 198 11.65 9.78 1.60
CA HIS A 198 13.12 9.85 1.51
C HIS A 198 13.64 10.04 0.07
N LEU A 199 12.76 10.17 -0.93
CA LEU A 199 13.10 10.48 -2.32
C LEU A 199 14.15 9.51 -2.93
N ARG A 200 14.02 8.22 -2.69
CA ARG A 200 15.01 7.20 -3.09
C ARG A 200 15.13 7.03 -4.59
N GLU A 201 14.08 7.28 -5.36
CA GLU A 201 14.10 7.29 -6.83
C GLU A 201 15.05 8.37 -7.37
N ALA A 202 15.06 9.57 -6.76
CA ALA A 202 15.98 10.64 -7.14
C ALA A 202 17.43 10.30 -6.77
N TRP A 203 17.66 9.67 -5.62
CA TRP A 203 18.98 9.15 -5.25
C TRP A 203 19.52 8.14 -6.27
N MET A 204 18.64 7.32 -6.86
CA MET A 204 19.01 6.30 -7.86
C MET A 204 19.16 6.89 -9.27
N ALA A 205 18.47 7.99 -9.58
CA ALA A 205 18.49 8.62 -10.90
C ALA A 205 19.90 9.12 -11.25
N GLN A 206 20.45 8.66 -12.38
CA GLN A 206 21.76 9.07 -12.86
C GLN A 206 21.80 10.57 -13.14
N ALA A 207 20.73 11.12 -13.68
CA ALA A 207 20.62 12.54 -13.99
C ALA A 207 20.78 13.44 -12.75
N VAL A 208 20.21 13.03 -11.60
CA VAL A 208 20.36 13.75 -10.34
C VAL A 208 21.80 13.66 -9.84
N ARG A 209 22.36 12.47 -9.80
CA ARG A 209 23.75 12.21 -9.34
C ARG A 209 24.81 12.93 -10.18
N THR A 210 24.53 13.17 -11.43
CA THR A 210 25.46 13.86 -12.37
C THR A 210 25.15 15.34 -12.57
N GLY A 211 24.20 15.91 -11.79
CA GLY A 211 23.84 17.33 -11.83
C GLY A 211 23.11 17.78 -13.12
N ARG A 212 22.53 16.83 -13.87
CA ARG A 212 21.76 17.15 -15.10
C ARG A 212 20.33 17.63 -14.81
N ALA A 213 19.76 17.26 -13.67
CA ALA A 213 18.51 17.83 -13.21
C ALA A 213 18.71 19.33 -12.93
N GLY A 214 17.73 20.13 -13.29
CA GLY A 214 17.73 21.57 -12.99
C GLY A 214 17.24 21.84 -11.57
N ARG A 215 16.06 22.48 -11.45
CA ARG A 215 15.42 22.69 -10.15
C ARG A 215 14.64 21.45 -9.76
N PHE A 216 15.07 20.75 -8.73
CA PHE A 216 14.35 19.59 -8.21
C PHE A 216 13.84 19.88 -6.80
N ILE A 217 12.53 19.89 -6.58
CA ILE A 217 11.88 20.10 -5.29
C ILE A 217 11.32 18.79 -4.78
N GLY A 218 11.71 18.40 -3.57
CA GLY A 218 11.09 17.32 -2.79
C GLY A 218 10.19 17.91 -1.71
N LEU A 219 8.87 17.77 -1.85
CA LEU A 219 7.88 18.27 -0.91
C LEU A 219 7.28 17.12 -0.10
N ASP A 220 7.38 17.21 1.23
CA ASP A 220 6.72 16.30 2.17
C ASP A 220 6.29 17.04 3.43
N GLN A 221 5.27 16.52 4.11
CA GLN A 221 4.83 17.06 5.41
C GLN A 221 5.61 16.50 6.60
N ASP A 222 6.30 15.38 6.41
CA ASP A 222 7.10 14.72 7.44
C ASP A 222 8.48 15.38 7.52
N GLU A 223 8.70 16.14 8.58
CA GLU A 223 9.96 16.86 8.82
C GLU A 223 11.17 15.91 8.88
N MET A 224 10.98 14.71 9.45
CA MET A 224 12.06 13.71 9.53
C MET A 224 12.44 13.19 8.14
N SER A 225 11.49 13.02 7.25
CA SER A 225 11.75 12.65 5.85
C SER A 225 12.47 13.77 5.10
N ILE A 226 12.04 15.01 5.29
CA ILE A 226 12.68 16.20 4.69
C ILE A 226 14.11 16.39 5.18
N GLU A 227 14.40 16.07 6.45
CA GLU A 227 15.78 16.11 6.96
C GLU A 227 16.69 15.10 6.26
N VAL A 228 16.21 13.87 6.00
CA VAL A 228 16.93 12.88 5.21
C VAL A 228 17.22 13.41 3.79
N VAL A 229 16.19 13.97 3.12
CA VAL A 229 16.36 14.57 1.78
C VAL A 229 17.37 15.71 1.80
N ARG A 230 17.32 16.58 2.81
CA ARG A 230 18.26 17.70 2.97
C ARG A 230 19.70 17.22 3.11
N HIS A 231 19.91 16.20 3.94
CA HIS A 231 21.25 15.67 4.20
C HIS A 231 21.81 14.89 3.01
N GLU A 232 21.00 14.00 2.41
CA GLU A 232 21.50 13.08 1.39
C GLU A 232 21.44 13.66 -0.04
N LEU A 233 20.41 14.42 -0.38
CA LEU A 233 20.13 14.92 -1.72
C LEU A 233 20.36 16.43 -1.88
N GLY A 234 20.38 17.18 -0.77
CA GLY A 234 20.72 18.61 -0.80
C GLY A 234 22.05 18.88 -1.47
N PRO A 235 23.14 18.15 -1.19
CA PRO A 235 24.41 18.28 -1.88
C PRO A 235 24.35 18.02 -3.40
N LEU A 236 23.33 17.28 -3.87
CA LEU A 236 23.09 17.00 -5.29
C LEU A 236 22.15 18.06 -5.95
N GLY A 237 21.78 19.11 -5.23
CA GLY A 237 20.96 20.21 -5.75
C GLY A 237 19.46 20.03 -5.59
N VAL A 238 19.00 19.02 -4.87
CA VAL A 238 17.57 18.86 -4.53
C VAL A 238 17.20 19.84 -3.42
N VAL A 239 16.07 20.53 -3.58
CA VAL A 239 15.52 21.49 -2.63
C VAL A 239 14.44 20.83 -1.78
N PRO A 240 14.71 20.50 -0.49
CA PRO A 240 13.72 19.92 0.40
C PRO A 240 12.74 21.00 0.89
N VAL A 241 11.44 20.71 0.80
CA VAL A 241 10.36 21.61 1.25
C VAL A 241 9.46 20.85 2.25
N CYS A 242 9.52 21.23 3.53
CA CYS A 242 8.63 20.68 4.56
C CYS A 242 7.28 21.40 4.49
N ASN A 243 6.31 20.76 3.84
CA ASN A 243 4.96 21.33 3.76
C ASN A 243 3.92 20.26 3.39
N SER A 244 2.66 20.48 3.77
CA SER A 244 1.56 19.60 3.40
C SER A 244 0.99 19.97 2.03
N ILE A 245 0.26 19.05 1.38
CA ILE A 245 -0.46 19.33 0.13
C ILE A 245 -1.48 20.46 0.28
N LYS A 246 -1.97 20.74 1.51
CA LYS A 246 -2.85 21.88 1.77
C LYS A 246 -2.18 23.22 1.45
N ALA A 247 -0.86 23.31 1.55
CA ALA A 247 -0.13 24.51 1.21
C ALA A 247 -0.13 24.79 -0.30
N LEU A 248 -0.11 23.73 -1.14
CA LEU A 248 -0.24 23.89 -2.59
C LEU A 248 -1.57 24.55 -2.98
N PHE A 249 -2.66 24.22 -2.27
CA PHE A 249 -3.97 24.88 -2.46
C PHE A 249 -4.03 26.31 -1.95
N ARG A 250 -3.11 26.68 -1.04
CA ARG A 250 -2.99 28.04 -0.47
C ARG A 250 -1.97 28.92 -1.22
N GLY A 251 -1.42 28.43 -2.34
CA GLY A 251 -0.49 29.17 -3.17
C GLY A 251 1.00 28.88 -2.91
N ALA A 252 1.34 27.88 -2.10
CA ALA A 252 2.73 27.43 -2.05
C ALA A 252 3.18 27.00 -3.45
N LEU A 253 4.38 27.40 -3.87
CA LEU A 253 4.94 27.16 -5.19
C LEU A 253 4.04 27.70 -6.33
N ALA A 254 3.29 28.81 -6.11
CA ALA A 254 2.36 29.35 -7.10
C ALA A 254 3.08 29.90 -8.34
N ASP A 255 4.29 30.44 -8.16
CA ASP A 255 5.11 31.03 -9.22
C ASP A 255 6.06 30.01 -9.87
N GLU A 256 5.99 28.73 -9.47
CA GLU A 256 6.82 27.66 -9.98
C GLU A 256 6.05 26.81 -11.01
N THR A 257 6.74 26.44 -12.07
CA THR A 257 6.24 25.49 -13.06
C THR A 257 7.26 24.38 -13.32
N PHE A 258 6.78 23.21 -13.75
CA PHE A 258 7.59 22.00 -13.78
C PHE A 258 7.43 21.23 -15.09
N ASP A 259 8.52 20.62 -15.52
CA ASP A 259 8.54 19.70 -16.66
C ASP A 259 8.11 18.29 -16.26
N LEU A 260 8.32 17.94 -14.99
CA LEU A 260 7.82 16.70 -14.39
C LEU A 260 7.30 16.97 -12.99
N ILE A 261 6.07 16.56 -12.74
CA ILE A 261 5.52 16.43 -11.38
C ILE A 261 5.16 14.98 -11.15
N TYR A 262 5.46 14.44 -9.97
CA TYR A 262 4.99 13.11 -9.63
C TYR A 262 4.61 12.99 -8.17
N SER A 263 3.67 12.04 -7.92
CA SER A 263 3.22 11.65 -6.59
C SER A 263 2.80 10.18 -6.62
N THR A 264 3.62 9.30 -6.08
CA THR A 264 3.44 7.86 -6.27
C THR A 264 3.09 7.09 -5.00
N GLY A 265 3.01 7.75 -3.85
CA GLY A 265 2.66 7.13 -2.57
C GLY A 265 1.55 7.84 -1.80
N LEU A 266 0.87 8.83 -2.40
CA LEU A 266 -0.09 9.70 -1.71
C LEU A 266 -1.55 9.39 -2.07
N TYR A 267 -1.82 9.07 -3.34
CA TYR A 267 -3.19 8.95 -3.85
C TYR A 267 -3.98 7.83 -3.17
N ASP A 268 -3.30 6.81 -2.68
CA ASP A 268 -3.87 5.73 -1.88
C ASP A 268 -4.52 6.18 -0.55
N TYR A 269 -4.29 7.44 -0.14
CA TYR A 269 -4.80 8.03 1.11
C TYR A 269 -5.79 9.17 0.90
N LEU A 270 -5.97 9.63 -0.33
CA LEU A 270 -6.84 10.75 -0.66
C LEU A 270 -8.21 10.25 -1.10
N ASP A 271 -9.29 10.80 -0.54
CA ASP A 271 -10.61 10.61 -1.13
C ASP A 271 -10.67 11.16 -2.56
N ASP A 272 -11.66 10.72 -3.35
CA ASP A 272 -11.75 11.04 -4.77
C ASP A 272 -11.84 12.55 -5.03
N ARG A 273 -12.53 13.28 -4.15
CA ARG A 273 -12.68 14.73 -4.27
C ARG A 273 -11.35 15.46 -4.08
N LEU A 274 -10.59 15.05 -3.06
CA LEU A 274 -9.29 15.66 -2.77
C LEU A 274 -8.25 15.24 -3.82
N ALA A 275 -8.25 13.98 -4.24
CA ALA A 275 -7.37 13.46 -5.28
C ALA A 275 -7.60 14.18 -6.62
N ALA A 276 -8.86 14.37 -7.05
CA ALA A 276 -9.19 15.12 -8.26
C ALA A 276 -8.73 16.60 -8.18
N LYS A 277 -9.00 17.27 -7.05
CA LYS A 277 -8.53 18.66 -6.85
C LYS A 277 -7.00 18.76 -6.87
N LEU A 278 -6.30 17.78 -6.27
CA LEU A 278 -4.84 17.77 -6.31
C LEU A 278 -4.34 17.55 -7.74
N THR A 279 -4.93 16.62 -8.48
CA THR A 279 -4.60 16.38 -9.89
C THR A 279 -4.75 17.65 -10.72
N GLU A 280 -5.88 18.37 -10.59
CA GLU A 280 -6.11 19.63 -11.26
C GLU A 280 -5.06 20.70 -10.87
N ARG A 281 -4.77 20.86 -9.58
CA ARG A 281 -3.76 21.80 -9.09
C ARG A 281 -2.38 21.49 -9.66
N LEU A 282 -1.95 20.23 -9.64
CA LEU A 282 -0.64 19.82 -10.15
C LEU A 282 -0.56 19.96 -11.68
N TYR A 283 -1.65 19.68 -12.40
CA TYR A 283 -1.70 19.90 -13.84
C TYR A 283 -1.45 21.38 -14.20
N HIS A 284 -2.05 22.32 -13.46
CA HIS A 284 -1.84 23.76 -13.70
C HIS A 284 -0.43 24.24 -13.36
N MET A 285 0.36 23.44 -12.64
CA MET A 285 1.77 23.73 -12.37
C MET A 285 2.71 23.10 -13.41
N LEU A 286 2.20 22.41 -14.43
CA LEU A 286 3.05 21.87 -15.50
C LEU A 286 3.43 22.98 -16.50
N ASN A 287 4.66 22.91 -16.99
CA ASN A 287 5.07 23.60 -18.21
C ASN A 287 4.29 23.07 -19.44
N PRO A 288 4.12 23.84 -20.53
CA PRO A 288 3.74 23.26 -21.81
C PRO A 288 4.71 22.13 -22.19
N GLY A 289 4.17 20.95 -22.56
CA GLY A 289 4.94 19.72 -22.76
C GLY A 289 5.34 18.97 -21.49
N GLY A 290 5.04 19.51 -20.31
CA GLY A 290 5.31 18.87 -19.02
C GLY A 290 4.38 17.69 -18.71
N LYS A 291 4.81 16.82 -17.80
CA LYS A 291 4.12 15.59 -17.44
C LYS A 291 3.84 15.49 -15.93
N LEU A 292 2.64 15.07 -15.56
CA LEU A 292 2.27 14.65 -14.22
C LEU A 292 2.15 13.12 -14.19
N ILE A 293 2.82 12.47 -13.22
CA ILE A 293 2.72 11.02 -12.97
C ILE A 293 2.13 10.80 -11.58
N VAL A 294 1.00 10.11 -11.51
CA VAL A 294 0.41 9.68 -10.24
C VAL A 294 0.18 8.18 -10.24
N ALA A 295 0.25 7.57 -9.06
CA ALA A 295 0.10 6.13 -8.91
C ALA A 295 -0.88 5.79 -7.80
N ASN A 296 -1.58 4.67 -7.95
CA ASN A 296 -2.51 4.13 -6.95
C ASN A 296 -2.54 2.61 -7.02
N PHE A 297 -2.68 1.95 -5.88
CA PHE A 297 -2.91 0.52 -5.83
C PHE A 297 -4.25 0.14 -6.44
N LEU A 298 -4.25 -0.95 -7.21
CA LEU A 298 -5.45 -1.55 -7.78
C LEU A 298 -6.25 -2.32 -6.73
N PRO A 299 -7.57 -2.48 -6.89
CA PRO A 299 -8.37 -3.39 -6.05
C PRO A 299 -7.91 -4.85 -6.19
N GLY A 300 -8.13 -5.65 -5.15
CA GLY A 300 -7.93 -7.09 -5.19
C GLY A 300 -6.48 -7.54 -4.99
N ILE A 301 -5.60 -6.70 -4.47
CA ILE A 301 -4.25 -7.13 -4.09
C ILE A 301 -4.33 -8.14 -2.93
N GLU A 302 -3.59 -9.25 -3.05
CA GLU A 302 -3.62 -10.36 -2.10
C GLU A 302 -3.23 -9.94 -0.68
N GLY A 303 -2.24 -9.07 -0.53
CA GLY A 303 -1.77 -8.57 0.76
C GLY A 303 -2.72 -7.62 1.49
N ALA A 304 -3.83 -7.17 0.88
CA ALA A 304 -4.73 -6.18 1.48
C ALA A 304 -5.32 -6.64 2.83
N GLY A 305 -5.70 -7.92 2.93
CA GLY A 305 -6.21 -8.50 4.18
C GLY A 305 -5.18 -8.47 5.31
N TYR A 306 -3.94 -8.84 5.01
CA TYR A 306 -2.84 -8.81 5.98
C TYR A 306 -2.49 -7.38 6.40
N MET A 307 -2.41 -6.46 5.45
CA MET A 307 -2.13 -5.05 5.71
C MET A 307 -3.17 -4.45 6.68
N GLU A 308 -4.45 -4.73 6.48
CA GLU A 308 -5.51 -4.22 7.36
C GLU A 308 -5.54 -4.92 8.72
N ALA A 309 -5.33 -6.25 8.76
CA ALA A 309 -5.40 -7.02 9.98
C ALA A 309 -4.21 -6.76 10.92
N PHE A 310 -2.98 -6.85 10.42
CA PHE A 310 -1.77 -6.85 11.24
C PHE A 310 -0.92 -5.60 11.12
N MET A 311 -1.02 -4.85 10.02
CA MET A 311 -0.26 -3.61 9.83
C MET A 311 -1.08 -2.35 10.16
N ASP A 312 -2.38 -2.49 10.41
CA ASP A 312 -3.33 -1.38 10.54
C ASP A 312 -3.19 -0.37 9.40
N TRP A 313 -3.05 -0.89 8.19
CA TRP A 313 -2.76 -0.13 6.98
C TRP A 313 -3.87 -0.33 5.96
N LYS A 314 -4.78 0.65 5.89
CA LYS A 314 -5.90 0.70 4.94
C LYS A 314 -5.57 1.67 3.81
N LEU A 315 -5.79 1.25 2.56
CA LEU A 315 -5.60 2.06 1.38
C LEU A 315 -6.94 2.27 0.66
N ILE A 316 -7.01 3.35 -0.12
CA ILE A 316 -8.09 3.59 -1.07
C ILE A 316 -7.62 3.02 -2.41
N TYR A 317 -8.14 1.85 -2.76
CA TYR A 317 -7.85 1.19 -4.03
C TYR A 317 -8.70 1.81 -5.13
N ARG A 318 -8.13 1.97 -6.35
CA ARG A 318 -8.85 2.53 -7.51
C ARG A 318 -8.70 1.66 -8.75
N THR A 319 -9.82 1.43 -9.45
CA THR A 319 -9.79 0.85 -10.79
C THR A 319 -9.19 1.86 -11.78
N ARG A 320 -8.91 1.40 -13.01
CA ARG A 320 -8.45 2.29 -14.09
C ARG A 320 -9.45 3.42 -14.36
N GLU A 321 -10.73 3.10 -14.39
CA GLU A 321 -11.82 4.06 -14.64
C GLU A 321 -11.89 5.11 -13.54
N GLN A 322 -11.78 4.68 -12.28
CA GLN A 322 -11.76 5.58 -11.13
C GLN A 322 -10.53 6.50 -11.14
N MET A 323 -9.35 5.98 -11.50
CA MET A 323 -8.15 6.80 -11.64
C MET A 323 -8.30 7.85 -12.76
N LEU A 324 -8.78 7.44 -13.94
CA LEU A 324 -9.00 8.37 -15.05
C LEU A 324 -10.05 9.44 -14.73
N ALA A 325 -11.06 9.10 -13.93
CA ALA A 325 -12.08 10.04 -13.48
C ALA A 325 -11.50 11.19 -12.63
N LEU A 326 -10.34 11.00 -11.96
CA LEU A 326 -9.68 12.07 -11.21
C LEU A 326 -9.19 13.23 -12.11
N ALA A 327 -9.04 12.99 -13.40
CA ALA A 327 -8.62 13.98 -14.39
C ALA A 327 -9.79 14.52 -15.24
N ALA A 328 -11.04 14.19 -14.93
CA ALA A 328 -12.21 14.54 -15.75
C ALA A 328 -12.47 16.05 -15.87
N SER A 329 -12.00 16.87 -14.89
CA SER A 329 -12.13 18.35 -14.92
C SER A 329 -11.10 19.03 -15.81
N LEU A 330 -10.06 18.32 -16.28
CA LEU A 330 -8.99 18.91 -17.07
C LEU A 330 -9.46 19.26 -18.49
N PRO A 331 -8.93 20.33 -19.09
CA PRO A 331 -9.38 20.81 -20.40
C PRO A 331 -8.95 19.83 -21.51
N ALA A 332 -9.92 19.14 -22.11
CA ALA A 332 -9.70 18.05 -23.06
C ALA A 332 -8.81 18.42 -24.28
N HIS A 333 -8.79 19.69 -24.66
CA HIS A 333 -8.00 20.17 -25.82
C HIS A 333 -6.52 20.41 -25.52
N SER A 334 -6.13 20.44 -24.24
CA SER A 334 -4.75 20.74 -23.80
C SER A 334 -4.15 19.63 -22.93
N VAL A 335 -4.79 18.46 -22.90
CA VAL A 335 -4.35 17.34 -22.06
C VAL A 335 -4.31 16.04 -22.87
N GLN A 336 -3.23 15.28 -22.70
CA GLN A 336 -3.16 13.88 -23.12
C GLN A 336 -3.03 13.02 -21.87
N ILE A 337 -3.92 12.03 -21.73
CA ILE A 337 -3.92 11.11 -20.58
C ILE A 337 -3.59 9.72 -21.06
N ASN A 338 -2.61 9.10 -20.40
CA ASN A 338 -2.24 7.70 -20.60
C ASN A 338 -2.29 6.97 -19.25
N SER A 339 -2.41 5.64 -19.28
CA SER A 339 -2.35 4.83 -18.07
C SER A 339 -1.77 3.46 -18.35
N PHE A 340 -0.95 2.97 -17.44
CA PHE A 340 -0.35 1.65 -17.50
C PHE A 340 -0.23 1.05 -16.11
N VAL A 341 0.01 -0.24 -16.05
CA VAL A 341 0.21 -1.00 -14.81
C VAL A 341 1.63 -1.53 -14.82
N GLU A 342 2.30 -1.52 -13.67
CA GLU A 342 3.62 -2.13 -13.54
C GLU A 342 3.55 -3.67 -13.70
N GLU A 343 4.70 -4.32 -13.86
CA GLU A 343 4.81 -5.74 -14.20
C GLU A 343 4.09 -6.70 -13.24
N ASN A 344 4.01 -6.37 -11.95
CA ASN A 344 3.33 -7.20 -10.93
C ASN A 344 1.81 -6.95 -10.87
N LYS A 345 1.29 -6.00 -11.64
CA LYS A 345 -0.15 -5.68 -11.78
C LYS A 345 -0.85 -5.28 -10.47
N ASN A 346 -0.14 -4.67 -9.54
CA ASN A 346 -0.70 -4.16 -8.28
C ASN A 346 -0.87 -2.64 -8.28
N ILE A 347 -0.06 -1.90 -9.05
CA ILE A 347 -0.08 -0.44 -9.08
C ILE A 347 -0.38 0.07 -10.49
N LEU A 348 -1.41 0.90 -10.58
CA LEU A 348 -1.78 1.64 -11.78
C LEU A 348 -1.13 3.02 -11.75
N PHE A 349 -0.52 3.39 -12.87
CA PHE A 349 -0.03 4.75 -13.15
C PHE A 349 -0.99 5.48 -14.06
N MET A 350 -1.19 6.76 -13.80
CA MET A 350 -1.81 7.71 -14.71
C MET A 350 -0.79 8.80 -15.04
N GLU A 351 -0.51 8.95 -16.33
CA GLU A 351 0.32 10.02 -16.88
C GLU A 351 -0.56 11.07 -17.55
N ILE A 352 -0.37 12.31 -17.19
CA ILE A 352 -1.09 13.46 -17.74
C ILE A 352 -0.05 14.40 -18.33
N SER A 353 -0.07 14.59 -19.65
CA SER A 353 0.79 15.53 -20.35
C SER A 353 0.03 16.79 -20.70
N ARG A 354 0.63 17.95 -20.44
CA ARG A 354 0.10 19.26 -20.88
C ARG A 354 0.58 19.51 -22.30
N ILE A 355 -0.39 19.68 -23.24
CA ILE A 355 -0.12 19.97 -24.65
C ILE A 355 0.09 21.46 -24.81
#